data_a0454020dee85f17e26dc3076c87ec63
#
_entry.id   a0454020dee85f17e26dc3076c87ec63
#
_cell.length_a   1.000
_cell.length_b   1.000
_cell.length_c   1.000
_cell.angle_alpha   90.00
_cell.angle_beta   90.00
_cell.angle_gamma   90.00
#
_symmetry.space_group_name_H-M   'P 1'
#
loop_
_entity.id
_entity.type
_entity.pdbx_description
1 polymer ?
#
loop_
_entity_poly.entity_id
_entity_poly.type
_entity_poly.pdbx_seq_one_letter_code
_entity_poly.pdbx_strand_id
1 'polypeptide(L)'
;PLYSSAASDVYKRQSISGDEAFFRAVGVAGMILENKFERYLGNERANRRIEEVITAQDKSTDDTRILVLPEFIPCQKRLSETDIAFVIFPSNRGGYCIQPQKKEYSMNYKCSFPKEWLGYENEELLQATGLASAGFCHKGGFLMTTGTLDDAISACKISLANYKEAPVIVNLGGDSNVDDLLLTLPGMEHAAINHIPLPDIPELQIDGTYGEVDMEKQQWKNRIKEQMKQILREKPEAVYVEGDVFLTYPIVHQ
;
A
#
# COMPACT_ATOMS: atom_id res chain seq x y z
N PRO A 1 -13.66 -9.35 57.46
CA PRO A 1 -14.23 -9.21 56.11
C PRO A 1 -14.16 -7.77 55.63
N LEU A 2 -13.01 -7.35 55.14
CA LEU A 2 -12.76 -5.96 54.65
C LEU A 2 -12.80 -5.86 53.11
N TYR A 3 -13.29 -6.91 52.42
CA TYR A 3 -13.31 -6.93 50.96
C TYR A 3 -14.67 -6.53 50.32
N SER A 4 -15.69 -6.27 51.14
CA SER A 4 -17.03 -5.98 50.64
C SER A 4 -17.29 -4.50 50.33
N SER A 5 -16.51 -3.56 50.91
CA SER A 5 -16.79 -2.13 50.73
C SER A 5 -16.22 -1.53 49.46
N ALA A 6 -15.03 -1.97 49.05
CA ALA A 6 -14.37 -1.39 47.86
C ALA A 6 -15.10 -1.75 46.55
N ALA A 7 -15.59 -2.98 46.41
CA ALA A 7 -16.38 -3.39 45.24
C ALA A 7 -17.73 -2.67 45.16
N SER A 8 -18.38 -2.46 46.33
CA SER A 8 -19.63 -1.70 46.41
C SER A 8 -19.46 -0.22 46.06
N ASP A 9 -18.32 0.39 46.40
CA ASP A 9 -18.07 1.81 46.11
C ASP A 9 -17.69 2.06 44.60
N VAL A 10 -17.09 1.09 43.96
CA VAL A 10 -16.85 1.14 42.49
C VAL A 10 -18.18 1.06 41.74
N TYR A 11 -19.11 0.21 42.21
CA TYR A 11 -20.45 0.09 41.60
C TYR A 11 -21.30 1.35 41.80
N LYS A 12 -21.16 2.02 42.96
CA LYS A 12 -21.90 3.27 43.26
C LYS A 12 -21.39 4.50 42.53
N ARG A 13 -20.19 4.44 41.90
CA ARG A 13 -19.62 5.53 41.09
C ARG A 13 -20.04 5.50 39.64
N GLN A 14 -20.75 4.48 39.17
CA GLN A 14 -21.32 4.45 37.84
C GLN A 14 -22.51 5.41 37.79
N SER A 15 -22.34 6.56 37.15
CA SER A 15 -23.37 7.61 37.01
C SER A 15 -24.51 7.24 36.05
N ILE A 16 -24.44 6.08 35.40
CA ILE A 16 -25.42 5.62 34.42
C ILE A 16 -25.80 4.17 34.70
N SER A 17 -27.07 3.78 34.44
CA SER A 17 -27.52 2.40 34.55
C SER A 17 -26.86 1.50 33.51
N GLY A 18 -26.81 0.17 33.75
CA GLY A 18 -26.30 -0.80 32.79
C GLY A 18 -27.01 -0.73 31.45
N ASP A 19 -28.33 -0.56 31.44
CA ASP A 19 -29.13 -0.40 30.22
C ASP A 19 -28.78 0.88 29.47
N GLU A 20 -28.62 2.00 30.18
CA GLU A 20 -28.23 3.25 29.56
C GLU A 20 -26.83 3.17 28.96
N ALA A 21 -25.88 2.53 29.63
CA ALA A 21 -24.54 2.29 29.10
C ALA A 21 -24.59 1.39 27.85
N PHE A 22 -25.44 0.35 27.84
CA PHE A 22 -25.67 -0.51 26.69
C PHE A 22 -26.22 0.27 25.48
N PHE A 23 -27.30 1.05 25.67
CA PHE A 23 -27.88 1.81 24.57
C PHE A 23 -26.93 2.89 24.03
N ARG A 24 -26.10 3.50 24.86
CA ARG A 24 -25.03 4.39 24.41
C ARG A 24 -24.01 3.65 23.53
N ALA A 25 -23.61 2.46 23.94
CA ALA A 25 -22.70 1.63 23.14
C ALA A 25 -23.31 1.21 21.79
N VAL A 26 -24.60 0.86 21.77
CA VAL A 26 -25.35 0.57 20.53
C VAL A 26 -25.39 1.81 19.62
N GLY A 27 -25.61 2.99 20.18
CA GLY A 27 -25.58 4.25 19.41
C GLY A 27 -24.20 4.51 18.77
N VAL A 28 -23.13 4.30 19.52
CA VAL A 28 -21.75 4.44 19.00
C VAL A 28 -21.49 3.39 17.90
N ALA A 29 -21.87 2.15 18.09
CA ALA A 29 -21.75 1.09 17.09
C ALA A 29 -22.53 1.44 15.80
N GLY A 30 -23.75 1.98 15.94
CA GLY A 30 -24.55 2.48 14.82
C GLY A 30 -23.81 3.54 14.01
N MET A 31 -23.29 4.58 14.66
CA MET A 31 -22.51 5.64 14.00
C MET A 31 -21.26 5.08 13.28
N ILE A 32 -20.56 4.13 13.89
CA ILE A 32 -19.39 3.48 13.26
C ILE A 32 -19.81 2.73 12.00
N LEU A 33 -20.92 1.99 12.04
CA LEU A 33 -21.44 1.25 10.90
C LEU A 33 -21.89 2.19 9.78
N GLU A 34 -22.66 3.24 10.09
CA GLU A 34 -23.07 4.26 9.13
C GLU A 34 -21.86 4.88 8.41
N ASN A 35 -20.85 5.30 9.15
CA ASN A 35 -19.61 5.84 8.57
C ASN A 35 -18.88 4.82 7.67
N LYS A 36 -18.90 3.55 8.02
CA LYS A 36 -18.31 2.49 7.18
C LYS A 36 -19.11 2.28 5.89
N PHE A 37 -20.44 2.27 5.97
CA PHE A 37 -21.30 2.16 4.80
C PHE A 37 -21.14 3.37 3.85
N GLU A 38 -21.16 4.59 4.38
CA GLU A 38 -20.94 5.79 3.58
C GLU A 38 -19.57 5.77 2.88
N ARG A 39 -18.52 5.34 3.57
CA ARG A 39 -17.19 5.16 2.97
C ARG A 39 -17.20 4.10 1.87
N TYR A 40 -17.87 2.97 2.11
CA TYR A 40 -18.00 1.90 1.10
C TYR A 40 -18.72 2.41 -0.16
N LEU A 41 -19.88 3.04 0.02
CA LEU A 41 -20.65 3.61 -1.09
C LEU A 41 -19.89 4.72 -1.83
N GLY A 42 -19.11 5.53 -1.09
CA GLY A 42 -18.20 6.53 -1.66
C GLY A 42 -17.13 5.90 -2.56
N ASN A 43 -16.52 4.81 -2.11
CA ASN A 43 -15.52 4.07 -2.89
C ASN A 43 -16.14 3.43 -4.15
N GLU A 44 -17.34 2.86 -4.05
CA GLU A 44 -18.06 2.28 -5.18
C GLU A 44 -18.41 3.33 -6.25
N ARG A 45 -18.83 4.53 -5.81
CA ARG A 45 -19.07 5.67 -6.73
C ARG A 45 -17.76 6.11 -7.41
N ALA A 46 -16.68 6.21 -6.65
CA ALA A 46 -15.36 6.55 -7.18
C ALA A 46 -14.87 5.51 -8.20
N ASN A 47 -14.96 4.21 -7.88
CA ASN A 47 -14.57 3.13 -8.77
C ASN A 47 -15.36 3.18 -10.10
N ARG A 48 -16.67 3.35 -10.03
CA ARG A 48 -17.49 3.48 -11.24
C ARG A 48 -17.06 4.67 -12.09
N ARG A 49 -16.80 5.82 -11.45
CA ARG A 49 -16.36 7.01 -12.17
C ARG A 49 -15.02 6.81 -12.88
N ILE A 50 -14.10 6.08 -12.25
CA ILE A 50 -12.80 5.75 -12.84
C ILE A 50 -12.97 4.82 -14.04
N GLU A 51 -13.81 3.79 -13.96
CA GLU A 51 -14.10 2.89 -15.09
C GLU A 51 -14.69 3.65 -16.29
N GLU A 52 -15.58 4.60 -16.04
CA GLU A 52 -16.12 5.48 -17.09
C GLU A 52 -14.99 6.28 -17.77
N VAL A 53 -14.06 6.86 -16.99
CA VAL A 53 -12.95 7.63 -17.52
C VAL A 53 -11.97 6.74 -18.29
N ILE A 54 -11.59 5.57 -17.74
CA ILE A 54 -10.72 4.60 -18.43
C ILE A 54 -11.33 4.22 -19.78
N THR A 55 -12.61 3.86 -19.80
CA THR A 55 -13.31 3.45 -21.03
C THR A 55 -13.38 4.59 -22.05
N ALA A 56 -13.57 5.82 -21.60
CA ALA A 56 -13.62 6.99 -22.46
C ALA A 56 -12.25 7.37 -23.02
N GLN A 57 -11.19 7.21 -22.22
CA GLN A 57 -9.83 7.61 -22.56
C GLN A 57 -9.10 6.60 -23.45
N ASP A 58 -9.48 5.32 -23.45
CA ASP A 58 -8.88 4.26 -24.28
C ASP A 58 -8.85 4.60 -25.79
N LYS A 59 -9.54 5.67 -26.17
CA LYS A 59 -9.61 6.21 -27.53
C LYS A 59 -8.79 7.50 -27.76
N SER A 60 -8.17 8.09 -26.73
CA SER A 60 -7.65 9.47 -26.80
C SER A 60 -6.20 9.66 -26.40
N THR A 61 -5.52 8.68 -25.82
CA THR A 61 -4.10 8.80 -25.42
C THR A 61 -3.24 7.73 -26.07
N ASP A 62 -2.05 8.14 -26.55
CA ASP A 62 -1.05 7.23 -27.13
C ASP A 62 -0.40 6.29 -26.10
N ASP A 63 -0.55 6.53 -24.80
CA ASP A 63 0.01 5.70 -23.73
C ASP A 63 -1.07 5.35 -22.68
N THR A 64 -1.47 4.09 -22.67
CA THR A 64 -2.50 3.56 -21.75
C THR A 64 -2.07 3.54 -20.29
N ARG A 65 -0.79 3.78 -19.99
CA ARG A 65 -0.27 3.83 -18.61
C ARG A 65 -0.46 5.19 -17.94
N ILE A 66 -0.99 6.19 -18.66
CA ILE A 66 -1.24 7.54 -18.14
C ILE A 66 -2.76 7.78 -18.15
N LEU A 67 -3.36 8.01 -17.00
CA LEU A 67 -4.79 8.31 -16.86
C LEU A 67 -4.98 9.79 -16.52
N VAL A 68 -5.77 10.51 -17.33
CA VAL A 68 -6.17 11.90 -17.07
C VAL A 68 -7.59 11.91 -16.49
N LEU A 69 -7.72 12.39 -15.25
CA LEU A 69 -9.00 12.53 -14.58
C LEU A 69 -9.53 13.97 -14.72
N PRO A 70 -10.85 14.16 -14.87
CA PRO A 70 -11.46 15.50 -14.91
C PRO A 70 -11.41 16.24 -13.56
N GLU A 71 -11.26 15.49 -12.48
CA GLU A 71 -11.17 15.97 -11.10
C GLU A 71 -10.41 14.96 -10.25
N PHE A 72 -10.03 15.33 -9.02
CA PHE A 72 -9.44 14.37 -8.08
C PHE A 72 -10.48 13.31 -7.67
N ILE A 73 -10.19 12.05 -7.99
CA ILE A 73 -10.98 10.88 -7.59
C ILE A 73 -10.06 9.93 -6.81
N PRO A 74 -10.40 9.50 -5.60
CA PRO A 74 -9.64 8.48 -4.87
C PRO A 74 -9.65 7.16 -5.65
N CYS A 75 -8.50 6.79 -6.23
CA CYS A 75 -8.43 5.70 -7.21
C CYS A 75 -7.34 4.66 -6.93
N GLN A 76 -6.48 4.89 -5.95
CA GLN A 76 -5.27 4.10 -5.74
C GLN A 76 -5.54 2.60 -5.65
N LYS A 77 -6.56 2.17 -4.89
CA LYS A 77 -6.89 0.75 -4.73
C LYS A 77 -7.34 0.12 -6.06
N ARG A 78 -8.19 0.83 -6.83
CA ARG A 78 -8.69 0.30 -8.10
C ARG A 78 -7.60 0.25 -9.17
N LEU A 79 -6.78 1.29 -9.22
CA LEU A 79 -5.72 1.38 -10.22
C LEU A 79 -4.50 0.50 -9.91
N SER A 80 -4.30 0.05 -8.67
CA SER A 80 -3.22 -0.89 -8.35
C SER A 80 -3.29 -2.17 -9.17
N GLU A 81 -4.49 -2.62 -9.54
CA GLU A 81 -4.79 -3.83 -10.33
C GLU A 81 -4.66 -3.63 -11.85
N THR A 82 -4.36 -2.41 -12.32
CA THR A 82 -4.25 -2.06 -13.76
C THR A 82 -2.81 -1.74 -14.13
N ASP A 83 -2.50 -1.54 -15.42
CA ASP A 83 -1.18 -1.10 -15.89
C ASP A 83 -0.97 0.41 -15.79
N ILE A 84 -1.97 1.18 -15.34
CA ILE A 84 -1.87 2.63 -15.20
C ILE A 84 -0.80 2.96 -14.15
N ALA A 85 0.24 3.66 -14.57
CA ALA A 85 1.38 4.05 -13.75
C ALA A 85 1.24 5.46 -13.18
N PHE A 86 0.59 6.36 -13.88
CA PHE A 86 0.39 7.75 -13.48
C PHE A 86 -1.05 8.19 -13.63
N VAL A 87 -1.49 9.02 -12.68
CA VAL A 87 -2.77 9.72 -12.74
C VAL A 87 -2.52 11.22 -12.75
N ILE A 88 -3.16 11.94 -13.67
CA ILE A 88 -3.12 13.39 -13.80
C ILE A 88 -4.51 13.93 -13.49
N PHE A 89 -4.61 14.97 -12.67
CA PHE A 89 -5.88 15.64 -12.37
C PHE A 89 -5.67 17.15 -12.11
N PRO A 90 -6.70 17.99 -12.34
CA PRO A 90 -6.61 19.41 -12.07
C PRO A 90 -6.32 19.70 -10.59
N SER A 91 -5.43 20.65 -10.32
CA SER A 91 -5.13 21.11 -8.98
C SER A 91 -6.08 22.23 -8.56
N ASN A 92 -6.55 22.23 -7.31
CA ASN A 92 -7.34 23.33 -6.74
C ASN A 92 -6.58 24.66 -6.67
N ARG A 93 -5.26 24.63 -6.84
CA ARG A 93 -4.38 25.82 -6.85
C ARG A 93 -4.03 26.29 -8.24
N GLY A 94 -4.64 25.71 -9.26
CA GLY A 94 -4.30 25.89 -10.68
C GLY A 94 -3.29 24.87 -11.18
N GLY A 95 -3.28 24.64 -12.50
CA GLY A 95 -2.46 23.63 -13.14
C GLY A 95 -2.93 22.20 -12.82
N TYR A 96 -2.00 21.25 -12.87
CA TYR A 96 -2.25 19.81 -12.78
C TYR A 96 -1.36 19.15 -11.74
N CYS A 97 -1.92 18.17 -11.07
CA CYS A 97 -1.20 17.24 -10.18
C CYS A 97 -0.97 15.92 -10.91
N ILE A 98 0.21 15.34 -10.71
CA ILE A 98 0.61 14.03 -11.21
C ILE A 98 0.90 13.14 -10.02
N GLN A 99 0.24 11.99 -9.94
CA GLN A 99 0.46 11.00 -8.88
C GLN A 99 0.87 9.65 -9.46
N PRO A 100 2.05 9.13 -9.12
CA PRO A 100 2.43 7.76 -9.46
C PRO A 100 1.56 6.77 -8.70
N GLN A 101 1.20 5.68 -9.37
CA GLN A 101 0.36 4.63 -8.80
C GLN A 101 1.21 3.50 -8.24
N LYS A 102 0.79 2.95 -7.11
CA LYS A 102 1.47 1.83 -6.46
C LYS A 102 1.15 0.51 -7.14
N LYS A 103 2.09 -0.42 -7.06
CA LYS A 103 1.85 -1.82 -7.39
C LYS A 103 0.81 -2.42 -6.44
N GLU A 104 0.10 -3.43 -6.87
CA GLU A 104 -0.87 -4.16 -6.04
C GLU A 104 -0.15 -4.80 -4.85
N TYR A 105 -0.71 -4.64 -3.65
CA TYR A 105 -0.17 -5.15 -2.37
C TYR A 105 1.26 -4.71 -2.04
N SER A 106 1.77 -3.64 -2.65
CA SER A 106 3.11 -3.14 -2.45
C SER A 106 3.12 -1.65 -2.08
N MET A 107 4.17 -1.22 -1.40
CA MET A 107 4.43 0.21 -1.17
C MET A 107 5.17 0.87 -2.35
N ASN A 108 5.70 0.06 -3.27
CA ASN A 108 6.47 0.53 -4.41
C ASN A 108 5.56 1.07 -5.52
N TYR A 109 6.02 2.08 -6.23
CA TYR A 109 5.34 2.61 -7.41
C TYR A 109 5.57 1.73 -8.63
N LYS A 110 4.59 1.69 -9.54
CA LYS A 110 4.73 1.06 -10.87
C LYS A 110 5.75 1.76 -11.73
N CYS A 111 5.84 3.08 -11.57
CA CYS A 111 6.85 3.95 -12.15
C CYS A 111 7.08 5.13 -11.20
N SER A 112 8.33 5.50 -10.98
CA SER A 112 8.71 6.65 -10.16
C SER A 112 9.15 7.81 -11.02
N PHE A 113 9.07 9.04 -10.50
CA PHE A 113 9.75 10.17 -11.11
C PHE A 113 11.27 9.96 -11.07
N PRO A 114 12.00 10.51 -12.05
CA PRO A 114 13.47 10.55 -12.03
C PRO A 114 13.99 11.12 -10.71
N LYS A 115 15.04 10.51 -10.15
CA LYS A 115 15.59 10.92 -8.84
C LYS A 115 16.08 12.36 -8.86
N GLU A 116 16.53 12.83 -10.02
CA GLU A 116 17.02 14.17 -10.27
C GLU A 116 15.93 15.26 -10.15
N TRP A 117 14.66 14.88 -10.13
CA TRP A 117 13.53 15.80 -9.99
C TRP A 117 13.05 15.94 -8.54
N LEU A 118 13.41 14.97 -7.69
CA LEU A 118 12.86 14.85 -6.35
C LEU A 118 13.32 15.97 -5.42
N GLY A 119 12.38 16.70 -4.86
CA GLY A 119 12.63 17.80 -3.95
C GLY A 119 12.85 19.15 -4.64
N TYR A 120 12.85 19.19 -5.97
CA TYR A 120 13.01 20.43 -6.73
C TYR A 120 11.67 21.13 -6.95
N GLU A 121 11.76 22.45 -7.10
CA GLU A 121 10.62 23.32 -7.37
C GLU A 121 11.01 24.46 -8.31
N ASN A 122 10.02 25.01 -8.99
CA ASN A 122 10.15 26.18 -9.86
C ASN A 122 11.31 26.08 -10.86
N GLU A 123 12.26 27.02 -10.83
CA GLU A 123 13.36 27.10 -11.80
C GLU A 123 14.27 25.87 -11.79
N GLU A 124 14.55 25.31 -10.61
CA GLU A 124 15.39 24.10 -10.50
C GLU A 124 14.72 22.91 -11.17
N LEU A 125 13.42 22.75 -10.93
CA LEU A 125 12.65 21.66 -11.55
C LEU A 125 12.51 21.87 -13.07
N LEU A 126 12.32 23.12 -13.52
CA LEU A 126 12.25 23.44 -14.92
C LEU A 126 13.57 23.08 -15.63
N GLN A 127 14.72 23.41 -15.04
CA GLN A 127 16.03 23.04 -15.58
C GLN A 127 16.25 21.52 -15.61
N ALA A 128 15.84 20.82 -14.56
CA ALA A 128 15.99 19.38 -14.45
C ALA A 128 15.07 18.61 -15.42
N THR A 129 13.86 19.11 -15.65
CA THR A 129 12.85 18.44 -16.48
C THR A 129 12.84 18.90 -17.93
N GLY A 130 13.23 20.14 -18.19
CA GLY A 130 13.03 20.83 -19.49
C GLY A 130 11.56 21.20 -19.76
N LEU A 131 10.66 21.11 -18.77
CA LEU A 131 9.23 21.40 -18.92
C LEU A 131 8.93 22.83 -18.47
N ALA A 132 8.35 23.63 -19.37
CA ALA A 132 8.16 25.06 -19.18
C ALA A 132 7.27 25.43 -17.98
N SER A 133 6.38 24.57 -17.56
CA SER A 133 5.44 24.81 -16.45
C SER A 133 5.62 23.87 -15.27
N ALA A 134 6.78 23.22 -15.15
CA ALA A 134 7.09 22.37 -14.00
C ALA A 134 7.13 23.22 -12.71
N GLY A 135 6.27 22.88 -11.74
CA GLY A 135 6.10 23.69 -10.52
C GLY A 135 6.80 23.09 -9.30
N PHE A 136 6.53 21.83 -9.00
CA PHE A 136 7.01 21.18 -7.78
C PHE A 136 7.06 19.65 -7.95
N CYS A 137 8.12 19.01 -7.45
CA CYS A 137 8.21 17.57 -7.32
C CYS A 137 8.55 17.20 -5.88
N HIS A 138 7.64 16.50 -5.21
CA HIS A 138 7.83 16.15 -3.81
C HIS A 138 9.05 15.23 -3.63
N LYS A 139 9.85 15.47 -2.57
CA LYS A 139 11.05 14.68 -2.24
C LYS A 139 10.77 13.17 -2.15
N GLY A 140 9.60 12.78 -1.64
CA GLY A 140 9.15 11.38 -1.58
C GLY A 140 8.57 10.83 -2.88
N GLY A 141 8.57 11.59 -3.98
CA GLY A 141 8.16 11.13 -5.31
C GLY A 141 6.67 10.78 -5.46
N PHE A 142 5.80 11.16 -4.53
CA PHE A 142 4.38 10.79 -4.59
C PHE A 142 3.49 11.82 -5.29
N LEU A 143 4.03 13.00 -5.59
CA LEU A 143 3.30 14.11 -6.22
C LEU A 143 4.26 15.00 -7.01
N MET A 144 3.85 15.35 -8.21
CA MET A 144 4.45 16.44 -9.00
C MET A 144 3.34 17.38 -9.49
N THR A 145 3.66 18.65 -9.70
CA THR A 145 2.72 19.64 -10.24
C THR A 145 3.29 20.31 -11.48
N THR A 146 2.40 20.62 -12.42
CA THR A 146 2.71 21.40 -13.64
C THR A 146 1.62 22.43 -13.90
N GLY A 147 1.94 23.48 -14.65
CA GLY A 147 0.96 24.50 -15.02
C GLY A 147 0.04 24.07 -16.15
N THR A 148 0.48 23.17 -17.04
CA THR A 148 -0.28 22.71 -18.21
C THR A 148 -0.45 21.19 -18.23
N LEU A 149 -1.51 20.72 -18.90
CA LEU A 149 -1.75 19.29 -19.09
C LEU A 149 -0.68 18.65 -19.98
N ASP A 150 -0.22 19.36 -21.00
CA ASP A 150 0.79 18.87 -21.95
C ASP A 150 2.11 18.59 -21.23
N ASP A 151 2.55 19.49 -20.33
CA ASP A 151 3.72 19.28 -19.50
C ASP A 151 3.50 18.13 -18.49
N ALA A 152 2.29 17.97 -17.95
CA ALA A 152 1.97 16.85 -17.08
C ALA A 152 2.10 15.50 -17.81
N ILE A 153 1.57 15.40 -19.02
CA ILE A 153 1.69 14.20 -19.86
C ILE A 153 3.15 13.96 -20.25
N SER A 154 3.88 15.03 -20.59
CA SER A 154 5.30 14.95 -20.95
C SER A 154 6.15 14.46 -19.76
N ALA A 155 5.90 14.95 -18.54
CA ALA A 155 6.55 14.48 -17.33
C ALA A 155 6.34 12.98 -17.11
N CYS A 156 5.11 12.49 -17.29
CA CYS A 156 4.81 11.07 -17.22
C CYS A 156 5.56 10.26 -18.28
N LYS A 157 5.57 10.71 -19.54
CA LYS A 157 6.26 10.03 -20.65
C LYS A 157 7.78 9.97 -20.41
N ILE A 158 8.39 11.07 -19.97
CA ILE A 158 9.83 11.10 -19.61
C ILE A 158 10.10 10.12 -18.47
N SER A 159 9.27 10.13 -17.43
CA SER A 159 9.41 9.20 -16.31
C SER A 159 9.31 7.74 -16.77
N LEU A 160 8.32 7.41 -17.59
CA LEU A 160 8.13 6.05 -18.13
C LEU A 160 9.30 5.61 -19.05
N ALA A 161 9.87 6.52 -19.84
CA ALA A 161 10.99 6.21 -20.73
C ALA A 161 12.31 5.98 -19.97
N ASN A 162 12.49 6.67 -18.85
CA ASN A 162 13.71 6.58 -18.03
C ASN A 162 13.59 5.58 -16.87
N TYR A 163 12.39 5.08 -16.61
CA TYR A 163 12.15 4.15 -15.52
C TYR A 163 12.80 2.80 -15.82
N LYS A 164 13.75 2.45 -14.99
CA LYS A 164 14.25 1.08 -14.86
C LYS A 164 13.64 0.51 -13.59
N GLU A 165 12.93 -0.58 -13.72
CA GLU A 165 12.40 -1.27 -12.54
C GLU A 165 13.59 -1.68 -11.67
N ALA A 166 13.61 -1.17 -10.44
CA ALA A 166 14.61 -1.60 -9.48
C ALA A 166 14.37 -3.08 -9.16
N PRO A 167 15.40 -3.91 -9.10
CA PRO A 167 15.25 -5.29 -8.62
C PRO A 167 14.61 -5.28 -7.24
N VAL A 168 13.83 -6.30 -6.95
CA VAL A 168 13.12 -6.42 -5.67
C VAL A 168 13.77 -7.55 -4.87
N ILE A 169 14.12 -7.25 -3.62
CA ILE A 169 14.52 -8.25 -2.64
C ILE A 169 13.39 -8.37 -1.63
N VAL A 170 12.92 -9.57 -1.38
CA VAL A 170 12.00 -9.83 -0.27
C VAL A 170 12.80 -10.30 0.93
N ASN A 171 12.71 -9.57 2.04
CA ASN A 171 13.32 -9.92 3.32
C ASN A 171 12.26 -10.55 4.23
N LEU A 172 12.38 -11.85 4.49
CA LEU A 172 11.49 -12.62 5.37
C LEU A 172 12.02 -12.74 6.80
N GLY A 173 13.26 -12.34 7.06
CA GLY A 173 13.87 -12.43 8.39
C GLY A 173 13.38 -11.38 9.38
N GLY A 174 12.78 -10.30 8.89
CA GLY A 174 12.29 -9.19 9.73
C GLY A 174 13.40 -8.31 10.33
N ASP A 175 14.67 -8.67 10.19
CA ASP A 175 15.80 -7.86 10.65
C ASP A 175 16.21 -6.86 9.55
N SER A 176 16.03 -5.57 9.83
CA SER A 176 16.46 -4.49 8.94
C SER A 176 17.97 -4.27 8.94
N ASN A 177 18.73 -4.86 9.90
CA ASN A 177 20.18 -4.71 9.94
C ASN A 177 20.88 -5.43 8.79
N VAL A 178 20.21 -6.39 8.13
CA VAL A 178 20.75 -7.09 6.97
C VAL A 178 20.50 -6.37 5.65
N ASP A 179 19.65 -5.34 5.63
CA ASP A 179 19.26 -4.64 4.40
C ASP A 179 20.47 -4.02 3.70
N ASP A 180 21.35 -3.36 4.44
CA ASP A 180 22.59 -2.79 3.89
C ASP A 180 23.48 -3.88 3.25
N LEU A 181 23.53 -5.06 3.86
CA LEU A 181 24.26 -6.20 3.32
C LEU A 181 23.63 -6.74 2.03
N LEU A 182 22.30 -6.82 1.99
CA LEU A 182 21.57 -7.28 0.79
C LEU A 182 21.81 -6.34 -0.39
N LEU A 183 21.93 -5.04 -0.16
CA LEU A 183 22.25 -4.05 -1.19
C LEU A 183 23.69 -4.13 -1.69
N THR A 184 24.59 -4.88 -1.05
CA THR A 184 25.96 -5.13 -1.54
C THR A 184 26.03 -6.29 -2.54
N LEU A 185 24.93 -7.02 -2.74
CA LEU A 185 24.90 -8.10 -3.72
C LEU A 185 25.00 -7.54 -5.15
N PRO A 186 25.77 -8.20 -6.03
CA PRO A 186 25.94 -7.73 -7.40
C PRO A 186 24.61 -7.54 -8.14
N GLY A 187 24.37 -6.33 -8.64
CA GLY A 187 23.14 -5.96 -9.34
C GLY A 187 21.98 -5.57 -8.44
N MET A 188 22.18 -5.57 -7.11
CA MET A 188 21.16 -5.23 -6.11
C MET A 188 21.40 -3.88 -5.42
N GLU A 189 22.39 -3.09 -5.87
CA GLU A 189 22.81 -1.83 -5.25
C GLU A 189 21.70 -0.79 -5.14
N HIS A 190 20.66 -0.96 -5.95
CA HIS A 190 19.49 -0.08 -5.98
C HIS A 190 18.18 -0.85 -5.82
N ALA A 191 18.24 -2.08 -5.29
CA ALA A 191 17.06 -2.91 -5.09
C ALA A 191 16.09 -2.26 -4.10
N ALA A 192 14.81 -2.49 -4.32
CA ALA A 192 13.78 -2.22 -3.32
C ALA A 192 13.71 -3.42 -2.37
N ILE A 193 13.83 -3.17 -1.06
CA ILE A 193 13.71 -4.24 -0.06
C ILE A 193 12.31 -4.20 0.53
N ASN A 194 11.57 -5.29 0.35
CA ASN A 194 10.22 -5.46 0.90
C ASN A 194 10.26 -6.44 2.06
N HIS A 195 9.93 -5.97 3.26
CA HIS A 195 9.84 -6.80 4.44
C HIS A 195 8.50 -7.52 4.51
N ILE A 196 8.52 -8.84 4.48
CA ILE A 196 7.34 -9.68 4.69
C ILE A 196 7.61 -10.53 5.93
N PRO A 197 6.92 -10.26 7.06
CA PRO A 197 7.17 -11.00 8.29
C PRO A 197 6.78 -12.48 8.11
N LEU A 198 7.60 -13.37 8.63
CA LEU A 198 7.25 -14.79 8.73
C LEU A 198 6.04 -14.96 9.66
N PRO A 199 5.12 -15.89 9.37
CA PRO A 199 4.02 -16.19 10.27
C PRO A 199 4.56 -16.80 11.56
N ASP A 200 3.98 -16.40 12.70
CA ASP A 200 4.30 -17.02 14.00
C ASP A 200 4.11 -18.53 13.90
N ILE A 201 5.09 -19.28 14.40
CA ILE A 201 4.96 -20.72 14.57
C ILE A 201 4.00 -20.92 15.74
N PRO A 202 2.86 -21.62 15.57
CA PRO A 202 2.05 -21.97 16.72
C PRO A 202 2.88 -22.85 17.65
N GLU A 203 2.92 -22.49 18.94
CA GLU A 203 3.45 -23.39 19.97
C GLU A 203 2.59 -24.66 19.95
N LEU A 204 3.12 -25.74 19.39
CA LEU A 204 2.47 -27.03 19.38
C LEU A 204 2.43 -27.55 20.81
N GLN A 205 1.34 -27.33 21.51
CA GLN A 205 1.06 -28.06 22.75
C GLN A 205 0.78 -29.52 22.39
N ILE A 206 1.64 -30.41 22.85
CA ILE A 206 1.67 -31.84 22.45
C ILE A 206 0.56 -32.67 23.13
N ASP A 207 -0.26 -32.09 23.95
CA ASP A 207 -1.30 -32.76 24.71
C ASP A 207 -2.74 -32.67 24.12
N GLY A 208 -2.84 -32.18 22.87
CA GLY A 208 -4.11 -32.13 22.13
C GLY A 208 -4.50 -33.47 21.52
N THR A 209 -5.81 -33.71 21.37
CA THR A 209 -6.33 -34.82 20.57
C THR A 209 -5.92 -34.72 19.12
N TYR A 210 -5.69 -35.85 18.44
CA TYR A 210 -5.19 -35.93 17.06
C TYR A 210 -5.91 -34.99 16.06
N GLY A 211 -7.18 -34.67 16.28
CA GLY A 211 -7.97 -33.79 15.42
C GLY A 211 -7.65 -32.30 15.54
N GLU A 212 -7.19 -31.83 16.70
CA GLU A 212 -6.81 -30.42 16.90
C GLU A 212 -5.47 -30.12 16.26
N VAL A 213 -4.52 -31.02 16.36
CA VAL A 213 -3.20 -30.92 15.71
C VAL A 213 -3.33 -30.86 14.18
N ASP A 214 -4.26 -31.60 13.59
CA ASP A 214 -4.47 -31.57 12.14
C ASP A 214 -5.11 -30.25 11.66
N MET A 215 -6.00 -29.65 12.45
CA MET A 215 -6.60 -28.35 12.12
C MET A 215 -5.56 -27.22 12.19
N GLU A 216 -4.72 -27.18 13.22
CA GLU A 216 -3.65 -26.19 13.35
C GLU A 216 -2.62 -26.33 12.21
N LYS A 217 -2.24 -27.54 11.88
CA LYS A 217 -1.34 -27.86 10.77
C LYS A 217 -1.92 -27.39 9.43
N GLN A 218 -3.23 -27.54 9.21
CA GLN A 218 -3.88 -27.07 7.98
C GLN A 218 -3.96 -25.56 7.92
N GLN A 219 -4.25 -24.89 9.05
CA GLN A 219 -4.25 -23.42 9.13
C GLN A 219 -2.86 -22.85 8.86
N TRP A 220 -1.82 -23.45 9.42
CA TRP A 220 -0.44 -23.07 9.19
C TRP A 220 -0.04 -23.23 7.71
N LYS A 221 -0.37 -24.35 7.08
CA LYS A 221 -0.16 -24.56 5.65
C LYS A 221 -0.85 -23.49 4.80
N ASN A 222 -2.05 -23.08 5.18
CA ASN A 222 -2.78 -22.04 4.46
C ASN A 222 -2.10 -20.66 4.63
N ARG A 223 -1.57 -20.34 5.82
CA ARG A 223 -0.81 -19.10 6.05
C ARG A 223 0.46 -19.06 5.19
N ILE A 224 1.23 -20.16 5.14
CA ILE A 224 2.39 -20.25 4.26
C ILE A 224 2.00 -20.06 2.79
N LYS A 225 0.93 -20.70 2.32
CA LYS A 225 0.47 -20.53 0.93
C LYS A 225 0.10 -19.09 0.61
N GLU A 226 -0.56 -18.39 1.50
CA GLU A 226 -0.90 -16.98 1.29
C GLU A 226 0.37 -16.10 1.28
N GLN A 227 1.32 -16.38 2.15
CA GLN A 227 2.60 -15.69 2.16
C GLN A 227 3.40 -15.94 0.88
N MET A 228 3.45 -17.18 0.40
CA MET A 228 4.06 -17.53 -0.90
C MET A 228 3.42 -16.75 -2.06
N LYS A 229 2.09 -16.64 -2.08
CA LYS A 229 1.40 -15.82 -3.08
C LYS A 229 1.81 -14.36 -2.99
N GLN A 230 1.98 -13.82 -1.78
CA GLN A 230 2.43 -12.46 -1.58
C GLN A 230 3.85 -12.26 -2.11
N ILE A 231 4.78 -13.18 -1.79
CA ILE A 231 6.16 -13.14 -2.30
C ILE A 231 6.18 -13.18 -3.83
N LEU A 232 5.44 -14.11 -4.43
CA LEU A 232 5.38 -14.25 -5.89
C LEU A 232 4.79 -13.03 -6.61
N ARG A 233 3.88 -12.28 -5.96
CA ARG A 233 3.33 -11.03 -6.50
C ARG A 233 4.36 -9.92 -6.59
N GLU A 234 5.32 -9.89 -5.67
CA GLU A 234 6.42 -8.91 -5.69
C GLU A 234 7.41 -9.18 -6.83
N LYS A 235 7.36 -10.36 -7.46
CA LYS A 235 8.31 -10.81 -8.50
C LYS A 235 9.77 -10.53 -8.10
N PRO A 236 10.22 -11.01 -6.92
CA PRO A 236 11.53 -10.67 -6.41
C PRO A 236 12.64 -11.29 -7.24
N GLU A 237 13.74 -10.55 -7.43
CA GLU A 237 15.00 -11.07 -7.98
C GLU A 237 15.73 -11.94 -6.95
N ALA A 238 15.55 -11.62 -5.65
CA ALA A 238 16.12 -12.39 -4.56
C ALA A 238 15.17 -12.42 -3.36
N VAL A 239 15.22 -13.51 -2.60
CA VAL A 239 14.49 -13.66 -1.34
C VAL A 239 15.51 -13.98 -0.25
N TYR A 240 15.60 -13.12 0.75
CA TYR A 240 16.35 -13.38 1.96
C TYR A 240 15.43 -14.05 2.99
N VAL A 241 15.90 -15.17 3.52
CA VAL A 241 15.16 -15.96 4.51
C VAL A 241 16.05 -16.21 5.71
N GLU A 242 15.63 -15.73 6.87
CA GLU A 242 16.26 -16.02 8.14
C GLU A 242 15.20 -16.58 9.10
N GLY A 243 15.51 -17.66 9.79
CA GLY A 243 14.59 -18.24 10.75
C GLY A 243 14.69 -19.76 10.87
N ASP A 244 13.71 -20.34 11.52
CA ASP A 244 13.63 -21.77 11.77
C ASP A 244 13.51 -22.58 10.47
N VAL A 245 14.22 -23.71 10.39
CA VAL A 245 14.22 -24.61 9.23
C VAL A 245 12.80 -25.08 8.87
N PHE A 246 11.91 -25.24 9.84
CA PHE A 246 10.53 -25.64 9.60
C PHE A 246 9.71 -24.59 8.83
N LEU A 247 10.07 -23.30 8.94
CA LEU A 247 9.46 -22.20 8.19
C LEU A 247 10.11 -21.99 6.84
N THR A 248 11.45 -22.08 6.79
CA THR A 248 12.21 -21.74 5.60
C THR A 248 12.16 -22.85 4.54
N TYR A 249 12.19 -24.13 4.96
CA TYR A 249 12.17 -25.26 4.05
C TYR A 249 10.98 -25.28 3.06
N PRO A 250 9.73 -25.06 3.50
CA PRO A 250 8.60 -25.02 2.56
C PRO A 250 8.63 -23.84 1.58
N ILE A 251 9.31 -22.75 1.94
CA ILE A 251 9.41 -21.54 1.11
C ILE A 251 10.44 -21.73 0.00
N VAL A 252 11.56 -22.38 0.33
CA VAL A 252 12.69 -22.56 -0.62
C VAL A 252 12.46 -23.73 -1.60
N HIS A 253 11.62 -24.70 -1.24
CA HIS A 253 11.43 -25.94 -2.02
C HIS A 253 10.06 -26.06 -2.70
N GLN A 254 9.29 -24.98 -2.86
CA GLN A 254 8.10 -24.91 -3.69
C GLN A 254 8.36 -24.11 -4.97
#